data_f1c886d6e62f3239c6eaf3f2f829b29f
#
_entry.id   f1c886d6e62f3239c6eaf3f2f829b29f
#
_cell.length_a   1.000
_cell.length_b   1.000
_cell.length_c   1.000
_cell.angle_alpha   90.00
_cell.angle_beta   90.00
_cell.angle_gamma   90.00
#
_symmetry.space_group_name_H-M   'P 1'
#
loop_
_entity.id
_entity.type
_entity.pdbx_description
1 polymer ?
#
loop_
_entity_poly.entity_id
_entity_poly.type
_entity_poly.pdbx_seq_one_letter_code
_entity_poly.pdbx_strand_id
1 'polypeptide(L)'
;MFTSNPFAELSAFIPPIVMQTYVVIMILMVVGGTLFDIIHKKSALYFFRNWQNAKNKGTRQVGGGEMVSLAIRTAAVEGLASGEFCNAQRRTAHLLTMYGFVAYVVTTVIMVFAYPTPATPAPAILPTLWTIGALMVCLGGYWFWFFIRVD
;
A
#
# COMPACT_ATOMS: atom_id res chain seq x y z
N MET A 1 -19.18 0.76 -18.10
CA MET A 1 -17.72 0.63 -18.18
C MET A 1 -17.07 0.69 -16.80
N PHE A 2 -17.42 1.60 -15.88
CA PHE A 2 -16.85 1.70 -14.54
C PHE A 2 -17.53 0.81 -13.47
N THR A 3 -18.57 0.08 -13.85
CA THR A 3 -19.38 -0.74 -12.94
C THR A 3 -19.28 -2.23 -13.23
N SER A 4 -18.63 -2.62 -14.34
CA SER A 4 -18.39 -4.01 -14.69
C SER A 4 -17.03 -4.47 -14.16
N ASN A 5 -16.94 -5.73 -13.74
CA ASN A 5 -15.68 -6.33 -13.30
C ASN A 5 -14.80 -6.70 -14.50
N PRO A 6 -13.69 -5.99 -14.74
CA PRO A 6 -12.84 -6.22 -15.90
C PRO A 6 -12.18 -7.60 -15.89
N PHE A 7 -11.94 -8.18 -14.73
CA PHE A 7 -11.34 -9.52 -14.61
C PHE A 7 -12.34 -10.62 -14.96
N ALA A 8 -13.62 -10.42 -14.64
CA ALA A 8 -14.67 -11.35 -15.07
C ALA A 8 -14.88 -11.33 -16.60
N GLU A 9 -14.81 -10.15 -17.21
CA GLU A 9 -14.86 -10.04 -18.68
C GLU A 9 -13.63 -10.69 -19.33
N LEU A 10 -12.44 -10.49 -18.74
CA LEU A 10 -11.20 -11.09 -19.23
C LEU A 10 -11.21 -12.62 -19.12
N SER A 11 -12.02 -13.21 -18.22
CA SER A 11 -12.13 -14.65 -18.07
C SER A 11 -12.66 -15.38 -19.32
N ALA A 12 -13.25 -14.65 -20.26
CA ALA A 12 -13.64 -15.20 -21.57
C ALA A 12 -12.44 -15.59 -22.45
N PHE A 13 -11.28 -14.98 -22.21
CA PHE A 13 -10.04 -15.18 -22.98
C PHE A 13 -8.94 -15.87 -22.18
N ILE A 14 -8.88 -15.59 -20.88
CA ILE A 14 -7.84 -16.08 -19.98
C ILE A 14 -8.49 -16.85 -18.84
N PRO A 15 -8.16 -18.14 -18.62
CA PRO A 15 -8.72 -18.90 -17.51
C PRO A 15 -8.50 -18.18 -16.17
N PRO A 16 -9.52 -18.15 -15.28
CA PRO A 16 -9.42 -17.45 -13.99
C PRO A 16 -8.21 -17.86 -13.14
N ILE A 17 -7.83 -19.15 -13.21
CA ILE A 17 -6.68 -19.66 -12.46
C ILE A 17 -5.36 -18.98 -12.87
N VAL A 18 -5.21 -18.56 -14.12
CA VAL A 18 -4.02 -17.85 -14.59
C VAL A 18 -3.94 -16.47 -13.94
N MET A 19 -5.05 -15.74 -13.88
CA MET A 19 -5.12 -14.43 -13.22
C MET A 19 -4.89 -14.54 -11.72
N GLN A 20 -5.50 -15.55 -11.07
CA GLN A 20 -5.28 -15.81 -9.65
C GLN A 20 -3.83 -16.15 -9.34
N THR A 21 -3.21 -17.02 -10.14
CA THR A 21 -1.79 -17.36 -10.00
C THR A 21 -0.91 -16.13 -10.18
N TYR A 22 -1.20 -15.28 -11.17
CA TYR A 22 -0.47 -14.04 -11.40
C TYR A 22 -0.53 -13.12 -10.18
N VAL A 23 -1.71 -12.91 -9.60
CA VAL A 23 -1.88 -12.06 -8.40
C VAL A 23 -1.11 -12.64 -7.21
N VAL A 24 -1.15 -13.97 -7.00
CA VAL A 24 -0.39 -14.63 -5.94
C VAL A 24 1.12 -14.41 -6.13
N ILE A 25 1.63 -14.62 -7.34
CA ILE A 25 3.06 -14.42 -7.65
C ILE A 25 3.45 -12.96 -7.40
N MET A 26 2.63 -12.00 -7.82
CA MET A 26 2.89 -10.58 -7.59
C MET A 26 2.98 -10.25 -6.10
N ILE A 27 2.05 -10.75 -5.28
CA ILE A 27 2.08 -10.56 -3.82
C ILE A 27 3.35 -11.20 -3.23
N LEU A 28 3.68 -12.43 -3.63
CA LEU A 28 4.88 -13.12 -3.14
C LEU A 28 6.17 -12.39 -3.52
N MET A 29 6.24 -11.83 -4.73
CA MET A 29 7.38 -11.02 -5.15
C MET A 29 7.51 -9.72 -4.36
N VAL A 30 6.40 -9.04 -4.07
CA VAL A 30 6.43 -7.82 -3.23
C VAL A 30 6.88 -8.14 -1.81
N VAL A 31 6.29 -9.16 -1.19
CA VAL A 31 6.67 -9.59 0.17
C VAL A 31 8.13 -10.07 0.19
N GLY A 32 8.50 -10.95 -0.74
CA GLY A 32 9.86 -11.49 -0.84
C GLY A 32 10.90 -10.41 -1.11
N GLY A 33 10.62 -9.48 -2.02
CA GLY A 33 11.50 -8.35 -2.33
C GLY A 33 11.67 -7.42 -1.14
N THR A 34 10.59 -7.12 -0.41
CA THR A 34 10.63 -6.31 0.81
C THR A 34 11.46 -6.99 1.90
N LEU A 35 11.23 -8.28 2.14
CA LEU A 35 12.01 -9.04 3.13
C LEU A 35 13.49 -9.11 2.73
N PHE A 36 13.78 -9.37 1.46
CA PHE A 36 15.14 -9.37 0.93
C PHE A 36 15.83 -8.02 1.16
N ASP A 37 15.15 -6.91 0.85
CA ASP A 37 15.69 -5.57 1.03
C ASP A 37 15.98 -5.25 2.51
N ILE A 38 15.08 -5.61 3.42
CA ILE A 38 15.25 -5.45 4.86
C ILE A 38 16.47 -6.23 5.38
N ILE A 39 16.63 -7.48 4.91
CA ILE A 39 17.74 -8.36 5.33
C ILE A 39 19.05 -7.88 4.70
N HIS A 40 19.06 -7.61 3.40
CA HIS A 40 20.26 -7.23 2.66
C HIS A 40 20.83 -5.88 3.11
N LYS A 41 19.99 -4.88 3.28
CA LYS A 41 20.40 -3.55 3.76
C LYS A 41 20.65 -3.51 5.27
N LYS A 42 20.40 -4.61 5.98
CA LYS A 42 20.51 -4.67 7.46
C LYS A 42 19.70 -3.57 8.17
N SER A 43 18.65 -3.09 7.53
CA SER A 43 17.80 -1.99 8.03
C SER A 43 17.20 -2.31 9.39
N ALA A 44 16.77 -3.55 9.59
CA ALA A 44 16.28 -4.03 10.89
C ALA A 44 17.34 -3.96 11.98
N LEU A 45 18.59 -4.40 11.69
CA LEU A 45 19.70 -4.35 12.64
C LEU A 45 20.06 -2.91 13.02
N TYR A 46 20.05 -2.01 12.04
CA TYR A 46 20.30 -0.58 12.28
C TYR A 46 19.20 0.03 13.16
N PHE A 47 17.94 -0.28 12.88
CA PHE A 47 16.80 0.16 13.70
C PHE A 47 16.93 -0.34 15.15
N PHE A 48 17.16 -1.62 15.36
CA PHE A 48 17.30 -2.19 16.72
C PHE A 48 18.51 -1.64 17.48
N ARG A 49 19.64 -1.42 16.81
CA ARG A 49 20.80 -0.77 17.43
C ARG A 49 20.51 0.66 17.86
N ASN A 50 19.87 1.44 17.00
CA ASN A 50 19.49 2.80 17.33
C ASN A 50 18.47 2.85 18.46
N TRP A 51 17.52 1.94 18.48
CA TRP A 51 16.56 1.81 19.57
C TRP A 51 17.23 1.47 20.90
N GLN A 52 18.15 0.48 20.92
CA GLN A 52 18.94 0.15 22.12
C GLN A 52 19.80 1.34 22.59
N ASN A 53 20.45 2.03 21.66
CA ASN A 53 21.25 3.22 21.98
C ASN A 53 20.40 4.35 22.56
N ALA A 54 19.22 4.58 22.01
CA ALA A 54 18.27 5.58 22.50
C ALA A 54 17.78 5.20 23.91
N LYS A 55 17.49 3.94 24.16
CA LYS A 55 17.09 3.43 25.48
C LYS A 55 18.21 3.60 26.52
N ASN A 56 19.45 3.33 26.14
CA ASN A 56 20.61 3.42 27.06
C ASN A 56 21.03 4.88 27.33
N LYS A 57 20.81 5.78 26.39
CA LYS A 57 21.15 7.23 26.53
C LYS A 57 19.99 8.09 27.02
N GLY A 58 18.79 7.52 27.08
CA GLY A 58 17.58 8.24 27.50
C GLY A 58 17.61 8.56 29.00
N THR A 59 17.47 9.83 29.33
CA THR A 59 17.35 10.33 30.71
C THR A 59 16.02 9.96 31.36
N ARG A 60 15.00 9.56 30.55
CA ARG A 60 13.67 9.17 30.99
C ARG A 60 13.38 7.74 30.53
N GLN A 61 12.97 6.91 31.44
CA GLN A 61 12.43 5.58 31.12
C GLN A 61 10.96 5.71 30.74
N VAL A 62 10.62 5.32 29.50
CA VAL A 62 9.25 5.30 29.01
C VAL A 62 8.60 4.00 29.42
N GLY A 63 7.48 4.06 30.12
CA GLY A 63 6.69 2.87 30.50
C GLY A 63 6.12 2.16 29.29
N GLY A 64 5.86 0.83 29.40
CA GLY A 64 5.35 0.03 28.28
C GLY A 64 4.06 0.57 27.66
N GLY A 65 3.13 1.08 28.47
CA GLY A 65 1.88 1.69 27.97
C GLY A 65 2.12 2.98 27.20
N GLU A 66 3.03 3.83 27.67
CA GLU A 66 3.42 5.07 26.96
C GLU A 66 4.11 4.74 25.62
N MET A 67 4.95 3.72 25.58
CA MET A 67 5.60 3.26 24.34
C MET A 67 4.58 2.79 23.31
N VAL A 68 3.58 2.00 23.71
CA VAL A 68 2.52 1.54 22.82
C VAL A 68 1.68 2.71 22.30
N SER A 69 1.32 3.66 23.18
CA SER A 69 0.54 4.83 22.77
C SER A 69 1.32 5.73 21.79
N LEU A 70 2.61 5.92 22.03
CA LEU A 70 3.49 6.65 21.11
C LEU A 70 3.62 5.92 19.77
N ALA A 71 3.82 4.60 19.77
CA ALA A 71 3.89 3.81 18.54
C ALA A 71 2.61 3.90 17.71
N ILE A 72 1.44 3.78 18.35
CA ILE A 72 0.13 3.92 17.69
C ILE A 72 -0.03 5.34 17.14
N ARG A 73 0.29 6.36 17.91
CA ARG A 73 0.21 7.76 17.48
C ARG A 73 1.13 8.02 16.28
N THR A 74 2.38 7.56 16.35
CA THR A 74 3.35 7.71 15.26
C THR A 74 2.85 6.99 14.00
N ALA A 75 2.39 5.74 14.13
CA ALA A 75 1.82 5.00 13.02
C ALA A 75 0.59 5.71 12.40
N ALA A 76 -0.28 6.28 13.23
CA ALA A 76 -1.45 7.00 12.73
C ALA A 76 -1.10 8.36 12.10
N VAL A 77 -0.25 9.15 12.75
CA VAL A 77 0.04 10.52 12.29
C VAL A 77 1.08 10.51 11.16
N GLU A 78 2.14 9.74 11.29
CA GLU A 78 3.23 9.71 10.32
C GLU A 78 2.96 8.69 9.20
N GLY A 79 2.44 7.51 9.53
CA GLY A 79 2.09 6.50 8.55
C GLY A 79 0.83 6.85 7.77
N LEU A 80 -0.34 6.89 8.44
CA LEU A 80 -1.62 7.08 7.74
C LEU A 80 -1.85 8.53 7.28
N ALA A 81 -1.46 9.52 8.06
CA ALA A 81 -1.64 10.93 7.70
C ALA A 81 -0.41 11.58 7.06
N SER A 82 0.73 10.85 6.93
CA SER A 82 1.99 11.34 6.35
C SER A 82 2.42 12.70 6.96
N GLY A 83 2.34 12.79 8.30
CA GLY A 83 2.61 14.03 9.03
C GLY A 83 4.06 14.50 8.99
N GLU A 84 5.00 13.61 8.66
CA GLU A 84 6.43 13.94 8.51
C GLU A 84 6.74 14.79 7.28
N PHE A 85 5.85 14.82 6.27
CA PHE A 85 6.05 15.67 5.10
C PHE A 85 5.72 17.13 5.41
N CYS A 86 6.75 17.97 5.54
CA CYS A 86 6.60 19.42 5.73
C CYS A 86 5.98 20.11 4.51
N ASN A 87 6.13 19.54 3.30
CA ASN A 87 5.58 20.10 2.07
C ASN A 87 4.21 19.50 1.77
N ALA A 88 3.18 20.35 1.71
CA ALA A 88 1.80 19.95 1.43
C ALA A 88 1.64 19.22 0.09
N GLN A 89 2.36 19.62 -0.95
CA GLN A 89 2.28 18.97 -2.27
C GLN A 89 2.82 17.54 -2.22
N ARG A 90 3.97 17.31 -1.58
CA ARG A 90 4.54 15.98 -1.38
C ARG A 90 3.62 15.10 -0.55
N ARG A 91 3.06 15.65 0.51
CA ARG A 91 2.10 14.96 1.37
C ARG A 91 0.86 14.54 0.58
N THR A 92 0.26 15.44 -0.19
CA THR A 92 -0.94 15.15 -0.98
C THR A 92 -0.66 14.08 -2.04
N ALA A 93 0.44 14.19 -2.79
CA ALA A 93 0.83 13.20 -3.78
C ALA A 93 1.05 11.81 -3.15
N HIS A 94 1.72 11.75 -1.98
CA HIS A 94 1.94 10.51 -1.25
C HIS A 94 0.64 9.88 -0.76
N LEU A 95 -0.24 10.66 -0.11
CA LEU A 95 -1.53 10.17 0.39
C LEU A 95 -2.41 9.65 -0.76
N LEU A 96 -2.45 10.39 -1.87
CA LEU A 96 -3.21 10.01 -3.05
C LEU A 96 -2.72 8.66 -3.61
N THR A 97 -1.41 8.51 -3.78
CA THR A 97 -0.81 7.27 -4.27
C THR A 97 -1.01 6.11 -3.29
N MET A 98 -0.79 6.35 -1.99
CA MET A 98 -0.90 5.31 -0.97
C MET A 98 -2.33 4.77 -0.84
N TYR A 99 -3.31 5.65 -0.62
CA TYR A 99 -4.70 5.22 -0.49
C TYR A 99 -5.28 4.68 -1.78
N GLY A 100 -4.90 5.28 -2.92
CA GLY A 100 -5.25 4.77 -4.24
C GLY A 100 -4.71 3.37 -4.46
N PHE A 101 -3.46 3.12 -4.10
CA PHE A 101 -2.82 1.81 -4.23
C PHE A 101 -3.49 0.75 -3.34
N VAL A 102 -3.77 1.07 -2.08
CA VAL A 102 -4.47 0.15 -1.16
C VAL A 102 -5.85 -0.19 -1.71
N ALA A 103 -6.64 0.80 -2.13
CA ALA A 103 -7.96 0.57 -2.71
C ALA A 103 -7.87 -0.30 -3.97
N TYR A 104 -6.92 0.01 -4.87
CA TYR A 104 -6.68 -0.74 -6.09
C TYR A 104 -6.32 -2.20 -5.85
N VAL A 105 -5.37 -2.47 -4.96
CA VAL A 105 -4.91 -3.85 -4.65
C VAL A 105 -6.00 -4.65 -3.96
N VAL A 106 -6.65 -4.09 -2.94
CA VAL A 106 -7.71 -4.78 -2.20
C VAL A 106 -8.87 -5.15 -3.12
N THR A 107 -9.35 -4.21 -3.92
CA THR A 107 -10.44 -4.47 -4.85
C THR A 107 -10.04 -5.46 -5.96
N THR A 108 -8.79 -5.42 -6.45
CA THR A 108 -8.26 -6.40 -7.39
C THR A 108 -8.30 -7.81 -6.80
N VAL A 109 -7.78 -7.99 -5.59
CA VAL A 109 -7.78 -9.30 -4.91
C VAL A 109 -9.21 -9.81 -4.75
N ILE A 110 -10.13 -8.97 -4.26
CA ILE A 110 -11.53 -9.37 -4.08
C ILE A 110 -12.16 -9.77 -5.42
N MET A 111 -11.99 -8.97 -6.48
CA MET A 111 -12.61 -9.25 -7.78
C MET A 111 -12.02 -10.50 -8.45
N VAL A 112 -10.72 -10.74 -8.34
CA VAL A 112 -10.06 -11.90 -8.95
C VAL A 112 -10.38 -13.20 -8.22
N PHE A 113 -10.52 -13.18 -6.90
CA PHE A 113 -10.74 -14.41 -6.12
C PHE A 113 -12.20 -14.69 -5.80
N ALA A 114 -12.99 -13.67 -5.46
CA ALA A 114 -14.39 -13.85 -5.10
C ALA A 114 -15.36 -13.76 -6.32
N TYR A 115 -14.98 -13.03 -7.36
CA TYR A 115 -15.83 -12.79 -8.54
C TYR A 115 -15.07 -13.05 -9.85
N PRO A 116 -14.52 -14.26 -10.05
CA PRO A 116 -13.60 -14.55 -11.16
C PRO A 116 -14.28 -14.66 -12.53
N THR A 117 -15.60 -14.84 -12.56
CA THR A 117 -16.37 -15.08 -13.82
C THR A 117 -17.64 -14.24 -13.88
N PRO A 118 -18.22 -14.04 -15.08
CA PRO A 118 -19.50 -13.34 -15.24
C PRO A 118 -20.69 -14.04 -14.55
N ALA A 119 -20.58 -15.33 -14.25
CA ALA A 119 -21.60 -16.08 -13.52
C ALA A 119 -21.78 -15.62 -12.06
N THR A 120 -20.75 -14.99 -11.50
CA THR A 120 -20.76 -14.40 -10.16
C THR A 120 -20.53 -12.89 -10.28
N PRO A 121 -21.60 -12.09 -10.53
CA PRO A 121 -21.44 -10.64 -10.75
C PRO A 121 -20.94 -9.95 -9.49
N ALA A 122 -19.88 -9.15 -9.65
CA ALA A 122 -19.36 -8.34 -8.55
C ALA A 122 -20.28 -7.14 -8.27
N PRO A 123 -20.45 -6.76 -6.98
CA PRO A 123 -21.13 -5.51 -6.64
C PRO A 123 -20.47 -4.31 -7.34
N ALA A 124 -21.26 -3.40 -7.89
CA ALA A 124 -20.79 -2.25 -8.68
C ALA A 124 -19.79 -1.33 -7.94
N ILE A 125 -19.82 -1.37 -6.61
CA ILE A 125 -18.88 -0.60 -5.78
C ILE A 125 -17.44 -1.07 -5.95
N LEU A 126 -17.18 -2.36 -6.18
CA LEU A 126 -15.82 -2.89 -6.32
C LEU A 126 -15.10 -2.37 -7.56
N PRO A 127 -15.64 -2.52 -8.79
CA PRO A 127 -15.00 -1.94 -9.97
C PRO A 127 -14.96 -0.42 -9.95
N THR A 128 -15.93 0.24 -9.30
CA THR A 128 -15.89 1.70 -9.12
C THR A 128 -14.72 2.12 -8.22
N LEU A 129 -14.55 1.49 -7.04
CA LEU A 129 -13.43 1.76 -6.15
C LEU A 129 -12.08 1.39 -6.80
N TRP A 130 -12.05 0.32 -7.58
CA TRP A 130 -10.87 -0.08 -8.34
C TRP A 130 -10.45 1.00 -9.33
N THR A 131 -11.40 1.55 -10.09
CA THR A 131 -11.15 2.63 -11.04
C THR A 131 -10.70 3.92 -10.34
N ILE A 132 -11.36 4.29 -9.24
CA ILE A 132 -10.97 5.46 -8.44
C ILE A 132 -9.56 5.27 -7.88
N GLY A 133 -9.26 4.09 -7.33
CA GLY A 133 -7.94 3.74 -6.83
C GLY A 133 -6.86 3.88 -7.91
N ALA A 134 -7.11 3.35 -9.10
CA ALA A 134 -6.20 3.46 -10.24
C ALA A 134 -5.96 4.93 -10.64
N LEU A 135 -7.02 5.74 -10.72
CA LEU A 135 -6.91 7.18 -11.00
C LEU A 135 -6.11 7.92 -9.93
N MET A 136 -6.32 7.62 -8.66
CA MET A 136 -5.59 8.21 -7.56
C MET A 136 -4.08 7.88 -7.65
N VAL A 137 -3.73 6.64 -7.96
CA VAL A 137 -2.32 6.22 -8.15
C VAL A 137 -1.70 6.96 -9.34
N CYS A 138 -2.40 7.02 -10.46
CA CYS A 138 -1.90 7.71 -11.65
C CYS A 138 -1.71 9.22 -11.39
N LEU A 139 -2.69 9.88 -10.82
CA LEU A 139 -2.62 11.32 -10.53
C LEU A 139 -1.52 11.63 -9.51
N GLY A 140 -1.47 10.88 -8.41
CA GLY A 140 -0.44 11.06 -7.39
C GLY A 140 0.97 10.76 -7.89
N GLY A 141 1.13 9.67 -8.65
CA GLY A 141 2.40 9.27 -9.26
C GLY A 141 2.91 10.24 -10.30
N TYR A 142 2.06 10.67 -11.23
CA TYR A 142 2.44 11.67 -12.24
C TYR A 142 2.73 13.03 -11.61
N TRP A 143 1.93 13.47 -10.64
CA TRP A 143 2.21 14.70 -9.92
C TRP A 143 3.56 14.65 -9.25
N PHE A 144 3.85 13.56 -8.53
CA PHE A 144 5.16 13.39 -7.90
C PHE A 144 6.30 13.40 -8.93
N TRP A 145 6.15 12.67 -10.03
CA TRP A 145 7.22 12.49 -11.00
C TRP A 145 7.51 13.76 -11.80
N PHE A 146 6.47 14.45 -12.31
CA PHE A 146 6.64 15.58 -13.20
C PHE A 146 6.77 16.94 -12.50
N PHE A 147 6.26 17.08 -11.29
CA PHE A 147 6.22 18.39 -10.61
C PHE A 147 7.05 18.46 -9.33
N ILE A 148 7.26 17.32 -8.65
CA ILE A 148 7.97 17.34 -7.36
C ILE A 148 9.41 16.87 -7.49
N ARG A 149 9.68 15.93 -8.41
CA ARG A 149 11.03 15.36 -8.59
C ARG A 149 11.92 16.13 -9.56
N VAL A 150 11.38 17.02 -10.37
CA VAL A 150 12.08 17.74 -11.45
C VAL A 150 12.85 18.98 -10.95
N ASP A 151 12.87 19.25 -9.65
CA ASP A 151 13.66 20.34 -9.06
C ASP A 151 15.13 19.97 -8.92
#